data_455ef71f4402ce6a3323584aceab2091
#
_entry.id   455ef71f4402ce6a3323584aceab2091
#
_cell.length_a   1.000
_cell.length_b   1.000
_cell.length_c   1.000
_cell.angle_alpha   90.00
_cell.angle_beta   90.00
_cell.angle_gamma   90.00
#
_symmetry.space_group_name_H-M   'P 1'
#
loop_
_entity.id
_entity.type
_entity.pdbx_description
1 polymer ?
#
loop_
_entity_poly.entity_id
_entity_poly.type
_entity_poly.pdbx_seq_one_letter_code
_entity_poly.pdbx_strand_id
1 'polypeptide(L)'
;MRRGISLTKTGSDKYKKMIKNELTKTDLKTHDFYFDLPKELIAQHAYEKRDEARLMVLDRKEKSIEHKIFRDITEYLKPGDVLVINDSKVIPARIYGKKEGDGGANVEFVLLRQKELDTWEVIARPGKRLHIGTRVNFGDGKLSAKITDIGEDGCRTVRFEYDKSGGNTLYSILDEIGKMPLPPYITEELKNNSDYQTVYAREEGSAAAPTAGLHFTEELLEKIKAMGVEIAPVMLHVGLGTFRPVKEEKIENHVMHSEFFTVSEESAQKINKAKENGGRIIAVGTTSCRTLESAADENGKIIPQSADTGIFIYPGYRFKAVDMLITNFHLPESTLIMLVSALAGKDFIMEAYKKAIEEKYKFFSFGDAMLIR
;
A
#
# COMPACT_ATOMS: atom_id res chain seq x y z
N MET A 1 3.37 3.68 -45.09
CA MET A 1 4.33 2.84 -44.35
C MET A 1 4.43 3.36 -42.90
N ARG A 2 3.74 2.74 -41.97
CA ARG A 2 3.87 3.04 -40.54
C ARG A 2 4.61 1.88 -39.88
N ARG A 3 5.83 2.14 -39.41
CA ARG A 3 6.63 1.17 -38.66
C ARG A 3 6.11 1.13 -37.24
N GLY A 4 5.55 0.00 -36.84
CA GLY A 4 5.21 -0.29 -35.44
C GLY A 4 6.49 -0.49 -34.63
N ILE A 5 6.59 0.23 -33.53
CA ILE A 5 7.66 0.04 -32.52
C ILE A 5 7.24 -1.13 -31.65
N SER A 6 7.90 -2.26 -31.83
CA SER A 6 7.81 -3.43 -30.95
C SER A 6 8.53 -3.10 -29.65
N LEU A 7 7.79 -3.00 -28.55
CA LEU A 7 8.36 -2.94 -27.20
C LEU A 7 8.86 -4.34 -26.81
N THR A 8 10.15 -4.51 -26.87
CA THR A 8 10.85 -5.77 -26.64
C THR A 8 10.92 -6.11 -25.13
N LYS A 9 10.74 -7.39 -24.80
CA LYS A 9 10.91 -8.07 -23.49
C LYS A 9 12.25 -7.76 -22.76
N THR A 10 13.18 -7.09 -23.39
CA THR A 10 14.54 -6.80 -22.90
C THR A 10 14.62 -5.74 -21.80
N GLY A 11 13.59 -4.90 -21.61
CA GLY A 11 13.58 -3.89 -20.53
C GLY A 11 13.36 -4.50 -19.14
N SER A 12 12.45 -5.46 -19.04
CA SER A 12 12.12 -6.14 -17.78
C SER A 12 13.28 -6.99 -17.24
N ASP A 13 14.02 -7.67 -18.12
CA ASP A 13 15.12 -8.54 -17.70
C ASP A 13 16.37 -7.74 -17.29
N LYS A 14 16.58 -6.57 -17.90
CA LYS A 14 17.67 -5.66 -17.54
C LYS A 14 17.41 -5.00 -16.17
N TYR A 15 16.15 -4.65 -15.90
CA TYR A 15 15.71 -4.12 -14.59
C TYR A 15 15.82 -5.17 -13.47
N LYS A 16 15.41 -6.41 -13.74
CA LYS A 16 15.56 -7.54 -12.82
C LYS A 16 17.03 -7.84 -12.51
N LYS A 17 17.92 -7.69 -13.48
CA LYS A 17 19.36 -7.93 -13.34
C LYS A 17 20.07 -6.80 -12.59
N MET A 18 19.60 -5.54 -12.72
CA MET A 18 20.14 -4.37 -12.03
C MET A 18 19.80 -4.38 -10.54
N ILE A 19 18.56 -4.68 -10.18
CA ILE A 19 18.12 -4.78 -8.76
C ILE A 19 18.83 -5.96 -8.04
N LYS A 20 19.15 -7.05 -8.76
CA LYS A 20 19.77 -8.23 -8.17
C LYS A 20 21.26 -8.04 -7.80
N ASN A 21 21.91 -7.00 -8.31
CA ASN A 21 23.35 -6.78 -8.10
C ASN A 21 23.72 -5.94 -6.87
N GLU A 22 22.75 -5.28 -6.21
CA GLU A 22 23.02 -4.38 -5.08
C GLU A 22 22.68 -4.95 -3.71
N LEU A 23 21.95 -6.08 -3.65
CA LEU A 23 21.63 -6.75 -2.39
C LEU A 23 22.74 -7.74 -2.05
N THR A 24 23.37 -7.56 -0.91
CA THR A 24 24.22 -8.62 -0.33
C THR A 24 23.36 -9.88 -0.17
N LYS A 25 23.82 -11.02 -0.72
CA LYS A 25 23.15 -12.31 -0.54
C LYS A 25 22.96 -12.54 0.96
N THR A 26 21.71 -12.64 1.39
CA THR A 26 21.36 -12.97 2.77
C THR A 26 20.88 -14.41 2.81
N ASP A 27 21.29 -15.17 3.80
CA ASP A 27 20.73 -16.53 4.03
C ASP A 27 19.40 -16.48 4.80
N LEU A 28 18.74 -15.31 4.83
CA LEU A 28 17.50 -15.11 5.57
C LEU A 28 16.36 -15.90 4.95
N LYS A 29 15.59 -16.55 5.82
CA LYS A 29 14.37 -17.28 5.49
C LYS A 29 13.15 -16.48 5.89
N THR A 30 12.04 -16.74 5.23
CA THR A 30 10.73 -16.14 5.57
C THR A 30 10.39 -16.41 7.03
N HIS A 31 10.67 -17.61 7.53
CA HIS A 31 10.42 -18.00 8.92
C HIS A 31 11.26 -17.24 9.96
N ASP A 32 12.36 -16.59 9.59
CA ASP A 32 13.15 -15.73 10.48
C ASP A 32 12.36 -14.46 10.92
N PHE A 33 11.23 -14.19 10.28
CA PHE A 33 10.30 -13.09 10.57
C PHE A 33 8.98 -13.59 11.18
N TYR A 34 8.97 -14.83 11.67
CA TYR A 34 7.82 -15.39 12.35
C TYR A 34 7.75 -14.89 13.79
N PHE A 35 6.54 -14.60 14.25
CA PHE A 35 6.18 -14.40 15.65
C PHE A 35 4.74 -14.87 15.84
N ASP A 36 4.42 -15.33 17.05
CA ASP A 36 3.08 -15.75 17.40
C ASP A 36 2.23 -14.52 17.73
N LEU A 37 1.18 -14.28 16.93
CA LEU A 37 0.28 -13.15 17.09
C LEU A 37 -1.09 -13.62 17.57
N PRO A 38 -1.48 -13.28 18.81
CA PRO A 38 -2.81 -13.55 19.33
C PRO A 38 -3.88 -12.84 18.46
N LYS A 39 -4.92 -13.58 18.07
CA LYS A 39 -5.97 -13.07 17.18
C LYS A 39 -6.72 -11.86 17.73
N GLU A 40 -6.87 -11.78 19.05
CA GLU A 40 -7.51 -10.68 19.77
C GLU A 40 -6.74 -9.36 19.69
N LEU A 41 -5.48 -9.39 19.27
CA LEU A 41 -4.68 -8.20 19.00
C LEU A 41 -4.89 -7.65 17.60
N ILE A 42 -5.58 -8.36 16.72
CA ILE A 42 -5.90 -7.89 15.38
C ILE A 42 -7.09 -6.92 15.45
N ALA A 43 -6.84 -5.64 15.21
CA ALA A 43 -7.88 -4.62 15.27
C ALA A 43 -8.92 -4.82 14.16
N GLN A 44 -10.19 -4.81 14.54
CA GLN A 44 -11.32 -4.96 13.63
C GLN A 44 -11.97 -3.61 13.28
N HIS A 45 -11.78 -2.59 14.11
CA HIS A 45 -12.37 -1.26 13.97
C HIS A 45 -11.30 -0.18 14.10
N ALA A 46 -11.51 0.94 13.41
CA ALA A 46 -10.72 2.15 13.61
C ALA A 46 -11.00 2.75 15.00
N TYR A 47 -10.03 3.49 15.53
CA TYR A 47 -10.26 4.32 16.72
C TYR A 47 -11.29 5.41 16.44
N GLU A 48 -12.15 5.75 17.42
CA GLU A 48 -13.10 6.86 17.29
C GLU A 48 -12.39 8.18 17.01
N LYS A 49 -11.29 8.42 17.74
CA LYS A 49 -10.35 9.48 17.43
C LYS A 49 -9.06 8.85 16.93
N ARG A 50 -8.76 9.07 15.68
CA ARG A 50 -7.65 8.43 14.94
C ARG A 50 -6.30 8.64 15.62
N ASP A 51 -6.06 9.83 16.16
CA ASP A 51 -4.82 10.24 16.81
C ASP A 51 -4.69 9.76 18.27
N GLU A 52 -5.69 9.02 18.80
CA GLU A 52 -5.63 8.35 20.10
C GLU A 52 -5.07 6.91 20.04
N ALA A 53 -4.75 6.40 18.85
CA ALA A 53 -4.02 5.15 18.72
C ALA A 53 -2.69 5.22 19.49
N ARG A 54 -2.21 4.09 19.98
CA ARG A 54 -0.88 4.04 20.62
C ARG A 54 0.21 4.20 19.57
N LEU A 55 1.33 4.78 20.00
CA LEU A 55 2.54 4.95 19.19
C LEU A 55 3.72 4.31 19.91
N MET A 56 4.36 3.33 19.26
CA MET A 56 5.64 2.78 19.69
C MET A 56 6.76 3.50 18.93
N VAL A 57 7.61 4.20 19.65
CA VAL A 57 8.76 4.91 19.07
C VAL A 57 10.00 4.07 19.22
N LEU A 58 10.65 3.77 18.09
CA LEU A 58 11.86 2.96 17.99
C LEU A 58 13.04 3.85 17.59
N ASP A 59 13.99 4.03 18.49
CA ASP A 59 15.26 4.70 18.18
C ASP A 59 16.27 3.65 17.69
N ARG A 60 16.62 3.71 16.40
CA ARG A 60 17.53 2.75 15.76
C ARG A 60 18.95 2.82 16.28
N LYS A 61 19.39 4.01 16.74
CA LYS A 61 20.75 4.25 17.21
C LYS A 61 20.92 3.77 18.65
N GLU A 62 20.01 4.22 19.52
CA GLU A 62 20.04 3.93 20.94
C GLU A 62 19.45 2.54 21.30
N LYS A 63 18.79 1.90 20.33
CA LYS A 63 18.04 0.66 20.53
C LYS A 63 17.01 0.77 21.66
N SER A 64 16.39 1.93 21.79
CA SER A 64 15.38 2.22 22.81
C SER A 64 13.96 2.16 22.23
N ILE A 65 13.03 1.80 23.11
CA ILE A 65 11.59 1.70 22.81
C ILE A 65 10.86 2.63 23.78
N GLU A 66 10.06 3.57 23.24
CA GLU A 66 9.18 4.43 24.01
C GLU A 66 7.71 4.15 23.66
N HIS A 67 6.83 4.36 24.61
CA HIS A 67 5.38 4.19 24.45
C HIS A 67 4.68 5.55 24.57
N LYS A 68 3.95 5.93 23.54
CA LYS A 68 3.27 7.23 23.38
C LYS A 68 1.86 7.03 22.82
N ILE A 69 1.16 8.13 22.63
CA ILE A 69 -0.09 8.20 21.84
C ILE A 69 0.24 8.88 20.51
N PHE A 70 -0.47 8.54 19.44
CA PHE A 70 -0.10 8.99 18.08
C PHE A 70 -0.03 10.53 17.95
N ARG A 71 -0.90 11.27 18.65
CA ARG A 71 -0.86 12.74 18.67
C ARG A 71 0.47 13.31 19.15
N ASP A 72 1.25 12.54 19.92
CA ASP A 72 2.56 12.94 20.44
C ASP A 72 3.66 12.86 19.36
N ILE A 73 3.34 12.42 18.13
CA ILE A 73 4.26 12.35 17.00
C ILE A 73 4.97 13.70 16.76
N THR A 74 4.31 14.80 17.11
CA THR A 74 4.86 16.16 17.01
C THR A 74 6.12 16.37 17.84
N GLU A 75 6.35 15.60 18.91
CA GLU A 75 7.57 15.65 19.74
C GLU A 75 8.81 15.17 18.98
N TYR A 76 8.62 14.41 17.91
CA TYR A 76 9.68 13.80 17.11
C TYR A 76 9.94 14.51 15.78
N LEU A 77 9.13 15.52 15.46
CA LEU A 77 9.24 16.33 14.24
C LEU A 77 9.92 17.67 14.55
N LYS A 78 10.60 18.24 13.57
CA LYS A 78 11.26 19.56 13.70
C LYS A 78 11.05 20.39 12.43
N PRO A 79 11.14 21.73 12.54
CA PRO A 79 11.08 22.61 11.38
C PRO A 79 12.10 22.19 10.31
N GLY A 80 11.67 22.21 9.05
CA GLY A 80 12.47 21.79 7.90
C GLY A 80 12.37 20.29 7.55
N ASP A 81 11.74 19.45 8.38
CA ASP A 81 11.38 18.09 8.00
C ASP A 81 10.31 18.08 6.90
N VAL A 82 10.24 17.00 6.15
CA VAL A 82 9.15 16.73 5.20
C VAL A 82 8.45 15.42 5.52
N LEU A 83 7.13 15.49 5.70
CA LEU A 83 6.24 14.33 5.89
C LEU A 83 5.70 13.91 4.53
N VAL A 84 6.07 12.72 4.07
CA VAL A 84 5.64 12.21 2.76
C VAL A 84 4.47 11.25 2.97
N ILE A 85 3.31 11.62 2.42
CA ILE A 85 2.04 10.90 2.57
C ILE A 85 1.61 10.28 1.24
N ASN A 86 0.97 9.12 1.29
CA ASN A 86 0.32 8.54 0.11
C ASN A 86 -1.15 8.98 0.08
N ASP A 87 -1.51 9.84 -0.87
CA ASP A 87 -2.84 10.43 -1.01
C ASP A 87 -3.80 9.61 -1.90
N SER A 88 -3.46 8.35 -2.18
CA SER A 88 -4.35 7.46 -2.92
C SER A 88 -5.67 7.24 -2.17
N LYS A 89 -6.78 7.27 -2.92
CA LYS A 89 -8.15 7.06 -2.44
C LYS A 89 -8.59 5.65 -2.77
N VAL A 90 -9.09 4.94 -1.77
CA VAL A 90 -9.66 3.60 -1.96
C VAL A 90 -11.00 3.73 -2.64
N ILE A 91 -11.19 2.96 -3.71
CA ILE A 91 -12.47 2.84 -4.40
C ILE A 91 -13.27 1.66 -3.83
N PRO A 92 -14.62 1.66 -3.89
CA PRO A 92 -15.45 0.51 -3.54
C PRO A 92 -15.25 -0.62 -4.55
N ALA A 93 -14.04 -1.18 -4.56
CA ALA A 93 -13.54 -2.09 -5.60
C ALA A 93 -14.13 -3.50 -5.54
N ARG A 94 -14.91 -3.84 -4.51
CA ARG A 94 -15.55 -5.15 -4.36
C ARG A 94 -17.00 -5.10 -4.82
N ILE A 95 -17.31 -5.80 -5.91
CA ILE A 95 -18.66 -5.83 -6.51
C ILE A 95 -19.18 -7.26 -6.61
N TYR A 96 -20.47 -7.41 -6.41
CA TYR A 96 -21.18 -8.69 -6.48
C TYR A 96 -22.15 -8.66 -7.64
N GLY A 97 -22.13 -9.71 -8.45
CA GLY A 97 -22.96 -9.81 -9.64
C GLY A 97 -23.36 -11.23 -9.97
N LYS A 98 -24.00 -11.41 -11.12
CA LYS A 98 -24.44 -12.69 -11.64
C LYS A 98 -23.86 -12.90 -13.03
N LYS A 99 -23.35 -14.12 -13.26
CA LYS A 99 -22.94 -14.55 -14.59
C LYS A 99 -24.15 -14.54 -15.52
N GLU A 100 -23.98 -14.02 -16.73
CA GLU A 100 -25.00 -14.07 -17.79
C GLU A 100 -25.21 -15.51 -18.27
N GLY A 101 -26.47 -15.90 -18.56
CA GLY A 101 -26.87 -17.20 -19.08
C GLY A 101 -27.44 -18.13 -18.01
N ASP A 102 -27.71 -19.41 -18.41
CA ASP A 102 -28.40 -20.41 -17.61
C ASP A 102 -27.68 -20.65 -16.25
N GLY A 103 -28.47 -20.53 -15.17
CA GLY A 103 -28.02 -20.81 -13.81
C GLY A 103 -27.40 -19.65 -13.04
N GLY A 104 -27.24 -18.46 -13.63
CA GLY A 104 -26.93 -17.17 -12.98
C GLY A 104 -26.03 -17.22 -11.74
N ALA A 105 -24.88 -17.92 -11.82
CA ALA A 105 -24.01 -18.10 -10.66
C ALA A 105 -23.57 -16.75 -10.08
N ASN A 106 -23.64 -16.61 -8.75
CA ASN A 106 -23.13 -15.45 -8.06
C ASN A 106 -21.61 -15.34 -8.26
N VAL A 107 -21.16 -14.13 -8.53
CA VAL A 107 -19.76 -13.79 -8.80
C VAL A 107 -19.35 -12.59 -7.96
N GLU A 108 -18.18 -12.66 -7.38
CA GLU A 108 -17.51 -11.53 -6.74
C GLU A 108 -16.35 -11.09 -7.62
N PHE A 109 -16.27 -9.79 -7.92
CA PHE A 109 -15.06 -9.18 -8.45
C PHE A 109 -14.46 -8.24 -7.42
N VAL A 110 -13.13 -8.24 -7.34
CA VAL A 110 -12.37 -7.22 -6.64
C VAL A 110 -11.41 -6.59 -7.64
N LEU A 111 -11.64 -5.32 -7.96
CA LEU A 111 -10.81 -4.54 -8.88
C LEU A 111 -9.43 -4.32 -8.26
N LEU A 112 -8.36 -4.56 -9.04
CA LEU A 112 -6.98 -4.45 -8.58
C LEU A 112 -6.26 -3.26 -9.22
N ARG A 113 -6.31 -3.19 -10.55
CA ARG A 113 -5.54 -2.24 -11.33
C ARG A 113 -6.27 -1.89 -12.63
N GLN A 114 -6.34 -0.61 -12.91
CA GLN A 114 -6.78 -0.12 -14.20
C GLN A 114 -5.66 -0.32 -15.23
N LYS A 115 -5.95 -0.96 -16.37
CA LYS A 115 -5.02 -1.14 -17.49
C LYS A 115 -5.23 -0.11 -18.57
N GLU A 116 -6.50 0.15 -18.86
CA GLU A 116 -6.98 1.15 -19.83
C GLU A 116 -8.33 1.68 -19.35
N LEU A 117 -8.86 2.68 -20.05
CA LEU A 117 -10.21 3.17 -19.76
C LEU A 117 -11.22 2.01 -19.79
N ASP A 118 -11.94 1.83 -18.68
CA ASP A 118 -12.94 0.76 -18.47
C ASP A 118 -12.36 -0.67 -18.53
N THR A 119 -11.04 -0.84 -18.61
CA THR A 119 -10.39 -2.16 -18.61
C THR A 119 -9.57 -2.35 -17.34
N TRP A 120 -9.92 -3.37 -16.57
CA TRP A 120 -9.35 -3.61 -15.24
C TRP A 120 -8.86 -5.04 -15.08
N GLU A 121 -7.82 -5.18 -14.30
CA GLU A 121 -7.43 -6.45 -13.71
C GLU A 121 -8.23 -6.65 -12.42
N VAL A 122 -8.83 -7.85 -12.27
CA VAL A 122 -9.69 -8.17 -11.13
C VAL A 122 -9.37 -9.56 -10.58
N ILE A 123 -9.53 -9.75 -9.27
CA ILE A 123 -9.73 -11.07 -8.69
C ILE A 123 -11.19 -11.43 -8.87
N ALA A 124 -11.46 -12.65 -9.38
CA ALA A 124 -12.81 -13.13 -9.61
C ALA A 124 -13.07 -14.43 -8.83
N ARG A 125 -14.19 -14.49 -8.14
CA ARG A 125 -14.63 -15.68 -7.39
C ARG A 125 -16.09 -16.02 -7.72
N PRO A 126 -16.41 -17.31 -8.02
CA PRO A 126 -15.51 -18.46 -8.25
C PRO A 126 -14.83 -18.37 -9.62
N GLY A 127 -13.50 -18.42 -9.67
CA GLY A 127 -12.71 -18.24 -10.90
C GLY A 127 -12.90 -19.34 -11.95
N LYS A 128 -13.16 -20.61 -11.54
CA LYS A 128 -13.23 -21.78 -12.43
C LYS A 128 -14.33 -21.70 -13.51
N ARG A 129 -15.37 -20.90 -13.31
CA ARG A 129 -16.51 -20.75 -14.22
C ARG A 129 -16.45 -19.50 -15.09
N LEU A 130 -15.37 -18.74 -14.98
CA LEU A 130 -15.19 -17.44 -15.61
C LEU A 130 -14.07 -17.52 -16.64
N HIS A 131 -14.46 -17.81 -17.90
CA HIS A 131 -13.57 -17.94 -19.06
C HIS A 131 -13.59 -16.67 -19.90
N ILE A 132 -12.64 -16.54 -20.82
CA ILE A 132 -12.62 -15.43 -21.80
C ILE A 132 -13.96 -15.42 -22.55
N GLY A 133 -14.54 -14.23 -22.71
CA GLY A 133 -15.85 -14.01 -23.33
C GLY A 133 -17.03 -14.06 -22.35
N THR A 134 -16.85 -14.59 -21.13
CA THR A 134 -17.92 -14.60 -20.12
C THR A 134 -18.33 -13.17 -19.76
N ARG A 135 -19.65 -12.94 -19.67
CA ARG A 135 -20.25 -11.70 -19.17
C ARG A 135 -20.79 -11.88 -17.76
N VAL A 136 -20.67 -10.85 -16.95
CA VAL A 136 -21.19 -10.76 -15.57
C VAL A 136 -21.89 -9.41 -15.41
N ASN A 137 -23.11 -9.43 -14.87
CA ASN A 137 -23.92 -8.25 -14.63
C ASN A 137 -23.95 -7.91 -13.13
N PHE A 138 -23.82 -6.61 -12.79
CA PHE A 138 -23.76 -6.06 -11.46
C PHE A 138 -24.81 -4.96 -11.29
N GLY A 139 -25.29 -4.75 -10.04
CA GLY A 139 -26.18 -3.64 -9.70
C GLY A 139 -27.46 -3.63 -10.54
N ASP A 140 -28.12 -4.79 -10.68
CA ASP A 140 -29.35 -4.96 -11.47
C ASP A 140 -29.23 -4.44 -12.92
N GLY A 141 -28.05 -4.64 -13.52
CA GLY A 141 -27.77 -4.28 -14.90
C GLY A 141 -27.15 -2.90 -15.12
N LYS A 142 -26.87 -2.13 -14.05
CA LYS A 142 -26.17 -0.83 -14.15
C LYS A 142 -24.75 -0.96 -14.69
N LEU A 143 -24.10 -2.10 -14.43
CA LEU A 143 -22.73 -2.39 -14.86
C LEU A 143 -22.66 -3.82 -15.41
N SER A 144 -22.04 -3.99 -16.56
CA SER A 144 -21.66 -5.28 -17.10
C SER A 144 -20.17 -5.37 -17.28
N ALA A 145 -19.59 -6.56 -17.12
CA ALA A 145 -18.19 -6.82 -17.38
C ALA A 145 -18.01 -8.02 -18.30
N LYS A 146 -17.18 -7.88 -19.32
CA LYS A 146 -16.75 -8.97 -20.20
C LYS A 146 -15.32 -9.36 -19.88
N ILE A 147 -15.06 -10.64 -19.63
CA ILE A 147 -13.70 -11.16 -19.43
C ILE A 147 -12.99 -11.19 -20.79
N THR A 148 -11.86 -10.49 -20.86
CA THR A 148 -11.06 -10.37 -22.09
C THR A 148 -9.77 -11.19 -22.02
N ASP A 149 -9.24 -11.46 -20.81
CA ASP A 149 -8.01 -12.23 -20.63
C ASP A 149 -7.93 -12.88 -19.23
N ILE A 150 -7.04 -13.88 -19.09
CA ILE A 150 -6.77 -14.60 -17.84
C ILE A 150 -5.28 -14.60 -17.60
N GLY A 151 -4.84 -13.94 -16.53
CA GLY A 151 -3.44 -13.87 -16.10
C GLY A 151 -2.93 -15.19 -15.53
N GLU A 152 -1.60 -15.35 -15.51
CA GLU A 152 -0.91 -16.55 -14.98
C GLU A 152 -1.22 -16.81 -13.49
N ASP A 153 -1.46 -15.75 -12.73
CA ASP A 153 -1.82 -15.80 -11.30
C ASP A 153 -3.31 -16.08 -11.04
N GLY A 154 -4.10 -16.29 -12.11
CA GLY A 154 -5.54 -16.53 -12.06
C GLY A 154 -6.38 -15.24 -11.97
N CYS A 155 -5.80 -14.07 -12.00
CA CYS A 155 -6.53 -12.81 -12.18
C CYS A 155 -7.21 -12.76 -13.54
N ARG A 156 -8.24 -11.94 -13.67
CA ARG A 156 -8.97 -11.70 -14.91
C ARG A 156 -8.75 -10.28 -15.38
N THR A 157 -8.55 -10.09 -16.68
CA THR A 157 -8.73 -8.79 -17.29
C THR A 157 -10.18 -8.68 -17.76
N VAL A 158 -10.87 -7.62 -17.34
CA VAL A 158 -12.27 -7.40 -17.69
C VAL A 158 -12.43 -6.03 -18.31
N ARG A 159 -13.33 -5.93 -19.28
CA ARG A 159 -13.80 -4.66 -19.82
C ARG A 159 -15.19 -4.39 -19.29
N PHE A 160 -15.36 -3.25 -18.63
CA PHE A 160 -16.63 -2.79 -18.13
C PHE A 160 -17.43 -2.08 -19.24
N GLU A 161 -18.74 -2.29 -19.21
CA GLU A 161 -19.72 -1.68 -20.11
C GLU A 161 -20.87 -1.15 -19.25
N TYR A 162 -21.22 0.10 -19.44
CA TYR A 162 -22.26 0.81 -18.70
C TYR A 162 -22.79 1.98 -19.52
N ASP A 163 -23.96 2.49 -19.15
CA ASP A 163 -24.53 3.69 -19.76
C ASP A 163 -23.74 4.94 -19.34
N LYS A 164 -23.11 5.59 -20.31
CA LYS A 164 -22.33 6.82 -20.13
C LYS A 164 -23.18 8.10 -20.27
N SER A 165 -24.48 7.95 -20.51
CA SER A 165 -25.39 9.09 -20.54
C SER A 165 -25.46 9.76 -19.16
N GLY A 166 -25.72 11.06 -19.12
CA GLY A 166 -25.81 11.80 -17.86
C GLY A 166 -24.50 12.00 -17.10
N GLY A 167 -23.32 11.70 -17.73
CA GLY A 167 -22.02 11.91 -17.10
C GLY A 167 -21.58 10.76 -16.17
N ASN A 168 -22.22 9.60 -16.26
CA ASN A 168 -21.82 8.43 -15.47
C ASN A 168 -20.38 8.01 -15.79
N THR A 169 -19.64 7.69 -14.74
CA THR A 169 -18.30 7.09 -14.79
C THR A 169 -18.31 5.73 -14.13
N LEU A 170 -17.31 4.90 -14.40
CA LEU A 170 -17.16 3.64 -13.67
C LEU A 170 -17.11 3.88 -12.15
N TYR A 171 -16.39 4.90 -11.71
CA TYR A 171 -16.26 5.25 -10.30
C TYR A 171 -17.59 5.63 -9.65
N SER A 172 -18.43 6.44 -10.32
CA SER A 172 -19.76 6.79 -9.78
C SER A 172 -20.67 5.56 -9.62
N ILE A 173 -20.56 4.58 -10.53
CA ILE A 173 -21.30 3.34 -10.42
C ILE A 173 -20.73 2.46 -9.29
N LEU A 174 -19.40 2.39 -9.16
CA LEU A 174 -18.78 1.65 -8.07
C LEU A 174 -19.15 2.23 -6.71
N ASP A 175 -19.26 3.55 -6.57
CA ASP A 175 -19.71 4.20 -5.33
C ASP A 175 -21.12 3.77 -4.94
N GLU A 176 -21.98 3.47 -5.94
CA GLU A 176 -23.35 3.05 -5.70
C GLU A 176 -23.49 1.54 -5.36
N ILE A 177 -22.78 0.68 -6.10
CA ILE A 177 -22.98 -0.78 -6.00
C ILE A 177 -21.84 -1.53 -5.31
N GLY A 178 -20.70 -0.88 -5.14
CA GLY A 178 -19.48 -1.48 -4.60
C GLY A 178 -19.40 -1.46 -3.08
N LYS A 179 -18.55 -2.33 -2.57
CA LYS A 179 -18.14 -2.36 -1.14
C LYS A 179 -16.64 -2.10 -1.03
N MET A 180 -16.24 -1.54 0.11
CA MET A 180 -14.81 -1.33 0.40
C MET A 180 -14.08 -2.67 0.44
N PRO A 181 -12.95 -2.81 -0.28
CA PRO A 181 -12.20 -4.07 -0.37
C PRO A 181 -11.29 -4.27 0.85
N LEU A 182 -11.88 -4.51 2.01
CA LEU A 182 -11.13 -4.72 3.25
C LEU A 182 -10.17 -5.90 3.15
N PRO A 183 -9.02 -5.81 3.83
CA PRO A 183 -8.10 -6.94 3.99
C PRO A 183 -8.78 -8.16 4.63
N PRO A 184 -8.32 -9.38 4.33
CA PRO A 184 -9.00 -10.61 4.77
C PRO A 184 -9.01 -10.85 6.28
N TYR A 185 -8.16 -10.15 7.04
CA TYR A 185 -8.12 -10.24 8.50
C TYR A 185 -9.15 -9.32 9.20
N ILE A 186 -9.77 -8.40 8.47
CA ILE A 186 -10.92 -7.62 8.93
C ILE A 186 -12.16 -8.38 8.52
N THR A 187 -12.86 -8.95 9.50
CA THR A 187 -14.05 -9.79 9.30
C THR A 187 -15.34 -9.08 9.67
N GLU A 188 -15.22 -7.96 10.38
CA GLU A 188 -16.36 -7.14 10.78
C GLU A 188 -16.67 -6.08 9.73
N GLU A 189 -17.95 -5.71 9.62
CA GLU A 189 -18.39 -4.68 8.67
C GLU A 189 -17.98 -3.29 9.15
N LEU A 190 -17.58 -2.44 8.21
CA LEU A 190 -17.30 -1.03 8.51
C LEU A 190 -18.60 -0.33 8.93
N LYS A 191 -18.52 0.50 9.98
CA LYS A 191 -19.60 1.41 10.33
C LYS A 191 -19.77 2.50 9.27
N ASN A 192 -18.64 3.03 8.79
CA ASN A 192 -18.60 4.05 7.74
C ASN A 192 -17.46 3.74 6.76
N ASN A 193 -17.67 3.94 5.46
CA ASN A 193 -16.62 3.77 4.45
C ASN A 193 -15.43 4.71 4.68
N SER A 194 -15.66 5.88 5.29
CA SER A 194 -14.63 6.85 5.67
C SER A 194 -13.64 6.32 6.70
N ASP A 195 -14.00 5.29 7.48
CA ASP A 195 -13.10 4.68 8.46
C ASP A 195 -11.88 4.02 7.79
N TYR A 196 -12.02 3.61 6.51
CA TYR A 196 -10.94 3.03 5.71
C TYR A 196 -10.41 3.99 4.64
N GLN A 197 -10.45 5.32 4.92
CA GLN A 197 -9.85 6.37 4.11
C GLN A 197 -9.01 7.30 4.97
N THR A 198 -7.89 7.79 4.43
CA THR A 198 -7.14 8.87 5.07
C THR A 198 -7.87 10.19 4.90
N VAL A 199 -7.68 11.15 5.83
CA VAL A 199 -8.30 12.49 5.75
C VAL A 199 -7.80 13.31 4.55
N TYR A 200 -6.71 12.88 3.94
CA TYR A 200 -6.08 13.52 2.79
C TYR A 200 -6.19 12.71 1.48
N ALA A 201 -7.00 11.65 1.46
CA ALA A 201 -7.19 10.82 0.27
C ALA A 201 -7.78 11.64 -0.88
N ARG A 202 -7.13 11.58 -2.06
CA ARG A 202 -7.50 12.39 -3.23
C ARG A 202 -7.52 11.60 -4.52
N GLU A 203 -6.44 10.88 -4.83
CA GLU A 203 -6.23 10.22 -6.12
C GLU A 203 -6.91 8.84 -6.13
N GLU A 204 -8.03 8.71 -6.85
CA GLU A 204 -8.83 7.48 -6.93
C GLU A 204 -8.09 6.33 -7.64
N GLY A 205 -8.36 5.08 -7.24
CA GLY A 205 -7.88 3.88 -7.95
C GLY A 205 -7.17 2.86 -7.08
N SER A 206 -6.98 3.12 -5.79
CA SER A 206 -6.36 2.14 -4.87
C SER A 206 -7.35 1.06 -4.43
N ALA A 207 -6.87 -0.19 -4.37
CA ALA A 207 -7.64 -1.31 -3.81
C ALA A 207 -7.46 -1.47 -2.29
N ALA A 208 -6.56 -0.70 -1.65
CA ALA A 208 -6.38 -0.70 -0.21
C ALA A 208 -5.89 0.66 0.28
N ALA A 209 -6.24 1.02 1.51
CA ALA A 209 -5.82 2.28 2.13
C ALA A 209 -4.33 2.25 2.52
N PRO A 210 -3.62 3.39 2.45
CA PRO A 210 -2.31 3.56 3.09
C PRO A 210 -2.50 3.73 4.61
N THR A 211 -2.67 2.60 5.31
CA THR A 211 -3.28 2.53 6.65
C THR A 211 -2.53 3.27 7.75
N ALA A 212 -1.21 3.47 7.62
CA ALA A 212 -0.47 4.32 8.55
C ALA A 212 -0.97 5.79 8.53
N GLY A 213 -1.56 6.22 7.43
CA GLY A 213 -2.18 7.52 7.31
C GLY A 213 -3.52 7.67 8.02
N LEU A 214 -4.16 6.55 8.40
CA LEU A 214 -5.45 6.58 9.11
C LEU A 214 -5.34 7.20 10.51
N HIS A 215 -4.15 7.25 11.09
CA HIS A 215 -3.91 7.84 12.40
C HIS A 215 -3.92 9.38 12.40
N PHE A 216 -3.77 10.00 11.23
CA PHE A 216 -3.79 11.46 11.14
C PHE A 216 -5.21 11.99 11.12
N THR A 217 -5.38 13.12 11.83
CA THR A 217 -6.55 14.00 11.73
C THR A 217 -6.16 15.27 10.97
N GLU A 218 -7.13 16.03 10.49
CA GLU A 218 -6.87 17.32 9.84
C GLU A 218 -6.19 18.29 10.80
N GLU A 219 -6.64 18.32 12.07
CA GLU A 219 -6.09 19.17 13.13
C GLU A 219 -4.61 18.83 13.42
N LEU A 220 -4.28 17.53 13.47
CA LEU A 220 -2.90 17.09 13.68
C LEU A 220 -2.00 17.50 12.49
N LEU A 221 -2.48 17.37 11.26
CA LEU A 221 -1.74 17.80 10.07
C LEU A 221 -1.53 19.31 10.05
N GLU A 222 -2.53 20.11 10.41
CA GLU A 222 -2.38 21.56 10.51
C GLU A 222 -1.38 21.96 11.61
N LYS A 223 -1.41 21.28 12.77
CA LYS A 223 -0.41 21.48 13.82
C LYS A 223 1.00 21.17 13.32
N ILE A 224 1.18 20.08 12.58
CA ILE A 224 2.47 19.69 12.00
C ILE A 224 2.97 20.73 10.99
N LYS A 225 2.10 21.23 10.11
CA LYS A 225 2.44 22.33 9.18
C LYS A 225 2.83 23.60 9.91
N ALA A 226 2.09 23.97 10.96
CA ALA A 226 2.39 25.16 11.78
C ALA A 226 3.76 25.09 12.49
N MET A 227 4.29 23.87 12.70
CA MET A 227 5.65 23.66 13.22
C MET A 227 6.75 23.88 12.17
N GLY A 228 6.40 24.17 10.90
CA GLY A 228 7.36 24.31 9.81
C GLY A 228 7.80 22.97 9.19
N VAL A 229 6.96 21.94 9.30
CA VAL A 229 7.13 20.66 8.62
C VAL A 229 6.35 20.70 7.31
N GLU A 230 7.03 20.44 6.19
CA GLU A 230 6.38 20.37 4.88
C GLU A 230 5.61 19.04 4.72
N ILE A 231 4.50 19.07 3.98
CA ILE A 231 3.77 17.86 3.58
C ILE A 231 3.88 17.70 2.08
N ALA A 232 4.41 16.54 1.65
CA ALA A 232 4.56 16.19 0.24
C ALA A 232 3.71 14.95 -0.09
N PRO A 233 2.64 15.09 -0.89
CA PRO A 233 1.86 13.95 -1.33
C PRO A 233 2.59 13.16 -2.42
N VAL A 234 2.52 11.85 -2.33
CA VAL A 234 2.88 10.90 -3.39
C VAL A 234 1.71 9.95 -3.60
N MET A 235 1.64 9.29 -4.74
CA MET A 235 0.60 8.32 -5.02
C MET A 235 1.23 6.95 -5.26
N LEU A 236 0.70 5.92 -4.60
CA LEU A 236 0.94 4.52 -4.93
C LEU A 236 -0.39 3.78 -4.79
N HIS A 237 -0.83 3.17 -5.86
CA HIS A 237 -2.03 2.34 -5.85
C HIS A 237 -1.70 0.98 -5.23
N VAL A 238 -2.17 0.78 -4.00
CA VAL A 238 -1.94 -0.45 -3.24
C VAL A 238 -2.77 -1.58 -3.82
N GLY A 239 -2.10 -2.63 -4.28
CA GLY A 239 -2.75 -3.87 -4.71
C GLY A 239 -3.01 -4.83 -3.55
N LEU A 240 -4.01 -5.71 -3.68
CA LEU A 240 -4.29 -6.75 -2.67
C LEU A 240 -3.16 -7.77 -2.51
N GLY A 241 -2.17 -7.75 -3.39
CA GLY A 241 -0.94 -8.55 -3.28
C GLY A 241 -0.16 -8.29 -1.99
N THR A 242 -0.25 -7.06 -1.45
CA THR A 242 0.40 -6.66 -0.19
C THR A 242 -0.07 -7.50 1.02
N PHE A 243 -1.27 -8.08 0.96
CA PHE A 243 -1.82 -8.93 2.02
C PHE A 243 -1.60 -10.43 1.79
N ARG A 244 -0.89 -10.82 0.72
CA ARG A 244 -0.56 -12.23 0.46
C ARG A 244 0.68 -12.61 1.27
N PRO A 245 0.66 -13.76 1.96
CA PRO A 245 1.87 -14.25 2.64
C PRO A 245 2.96 -14.59 1.62
N VAL A 246 4.21 -14.41 2.02
CA VAL A 246 5.37 -14.87 1.24
C VAL A 246 5.38 -16.39 1.24
N LYS A 247 5.47 -17.01 0.06
CA LYS A 247 5.46 -18.47 -0.10
C LYS A 247 6.85 -19.08 -0.20
N GLU A 248 7.82 -18.27 -0.57
CA GLU A 248 9.20 -18.69 -0.77
C GLU A 248 9.89 -18.89 0.57
N GLU A 249 10.64 -20.00 0.72
CA GLU A 249 11.42 -20.26 1.94
C GLU A 249 12.55 -19.22 2.10
N LYS A 250 13.29 -18.94 1.02
CA LYS A 250 14.33 -17.91 0.99
C LYS A 250 13.73 -16.60 0.51
N ILE A 251 13.89 -15.53 1.29
CA ILE A 251 13.30 -14.23 0.99
C ILE A 251 13.80 -13.67 -0.35
N GLU A 252 15.05 -13.91 -0.73
CA GLU A 252 15.65 -13.44 -1.98
C GLU A 252 14.98 -14.02 -3.25
N ASN A 253 14.23 -15.13 -3.13
CA ASN A 253 13.50 -15.75 -4.24
C ASN A 253 12.10 -15.15 -4.40
N HIS A 254 11.63 -14.36 -3.43
CA HIS A 254 10.32 -13.73 -3.52
C HIS A 254 10.28 -12.70 -4.65
N VAL A 255 9.25 -12.78 -5.48
CA VAL A 255 8.97 -11.81 -6.54
C VAL A 255 7.84 -10.91 -6.09
N MET A 256 8.18 -9.63 -5.85
CA MET A 256 7.15 -8.63 -5.51
C MET A 256 6.23 -8.39 -6.70
N HIS A 257 4.95 -8.22 -6.40
CA HIS A 257 3.98 -7.72 -7.38
C HIS A 257 4.30 -6.27 -7.73
N SER A 258 3.90 -5.89 -8.95
CA SER A 258 4.10 -4.55 -9.46
C SER A 258 2.95 -3.63 -9.03
N GLU A 259 3.27 -2.45 -8.53
CA GLU A 259 2.33 -1.40 -8.15
C GLU A 259 2.69 -0.09 -8.86
N PHE A 260 1.66 0.62 -9.33
CA PHE A 260 1.86 1.90 -10.00
C PHE A 260 2.01 3.02 -8.99
N PHE A 261 3.01 3.88 -9.19
CA PHE A 261 3.24 5.06 -8.35
C PHE A 261 3.47 6.31 -9.17
N THR A 262 3.23 7.46 -8.56
CA THR A 262 3.53 8.78 -9.10
C THR A 262 4.16 9.66 -8.04
N VAL A 263 5.21 10.36 -8.41
CA VAL A 263 5.78 11.49 -7.67
C VAL A 263 5.72 12.71 -8.57
N SER A 264 4.94 13.71 -8.17
CA SER A 264 4.82 14.97 -8.92
C SER A 264 6.09 15.81 -8.84
N GLU A 265 6.27 16.73 -9.78
CA GLU A 265 7.37 17.69 -9.75
C GLU A 265 7.37 18.52 -8.47
N GLU A 266 6.21 19.01 -8.05
CA GLU A 266 6.03 19.79 -6.82
C GLU A 266 6.49 18.99 -5.58
N SER A 267 6.04 17.73 -5.45
CA SER A 267 6.42 16.88 -4.32
C SER A 267 7.93 16.56 -4.33
N ALA A 268 8.47 16.22 -5.49
CA ALA A 268 9.91 15.98 -5.63
C ALA A 268 10.75 17.21 -5.24
N GLN A 269 10.34 18.40 -5.67
CA GLN A 269 11.01 19.67 -5.30
C GLN A 269 10.96 19.92 -3.79
N LYS A 270 9.79 19.74 -3.13
CA LYS A 270 9.64 19.89 -1.67
C LYS A 270 10.57 18.93 -0.91
N ILE A 271 10.57 17.65 -1.31
CA ILE A 271 11.37 16.61 -0.66
C ILE A 271 12.86 16.88 -0.84
N ASN A 272 13.31 17.20 -2.07
CA ASN A 272 14.71 17.47 -2.35
C ASN A 272 15.18 18.71 -1.61
N LYS A 273 14.38 19.81 -1.58
CA LYS A 273 14.69 21.03 -0.87
C LYS A 273 14.83 20.79 0.64
N ALA A 274 13.94 19.98 1.24
CA ALA A 274 14.05 19.61 2.65
C ALA A 274 15.39 18.90 2.91
N LYS A 275 15.74 17.92 2.07
CA LYS A 275 17.01 17.17 2.18
C LYS A 275 18.23 18.07 2.03
N GLU A 276 18.26 18.97 1.04
CA GLU A 276 19.34 19.93 0.79
C GLU A 276 19.55 20.87 1.99
N ASN A 277 18.49 21.22 2.71
CA ASN A 277 18.52 22.07 3.91
C ASN A 277 18.79 21.28 5.22
N GLY A 278 19.12 19.98 5.14
CA GLY A 278 19.40 19.16 6.32
C GLY A 278 18.14 18.72 7.10
N GLY A 279 16.96 18.87 6.51
CA GLY A 279 15.71 18.30 7.00
C GLY A 279 15.66 16.78 6.78
N ARG A 280 14.78 16.10 7.52
CA ARG A 280 14.60 14.65 7.41
C ARG A 280 13.40 14.31 6.53
N ILE A 281 13.53 13.22 5.77
CA ILE A 281 12.45 12.68 4.95
C ILE A 281 11.73 11.59 5.77
N ILE A 282 10.47 11.86 6.15
CA ILE A 282 9.65 10.99 7.00
C ILE A 282 8.55 10.38 6.15
N ALA A 283 8.64 9.09 5.89
CA ALA A 283 7.62 8.38 5.14
C ALA A 283 6.45 7.98 6.04
N VAL A 284 5.22 8.28 5.60
CA VAL A 284 3.99 7.78 6.22
C VAL A 284 3.50 6.55 5.47
N GLY A 285 3.70 5.40 6.08
CA GLY A 285 3.38 4.09 5.52
C GLY A 285 4.50 3.50 4.67
N THR A 286 4.48 2.18 4.58
CA THR A 286 5.39 1.41 3.72
C THR A 286 5.19 1.74 2.23
N THR A 287 4.01 2.21 1.85
CA THR A 287 3.70 2.68 0.50
C THR A 287 4.48 3.92 0.12
N SER A 288 4.47 4.98 0.97
CA SER A 288 5.30 6.17 0.76
C SER A 288 6.79 5.84 0.78
N CYS A 289 7.21 4.95 1.68
CA CYS A 289 8.58 4.47 1.74
C CYS A 289 9.00 3.80 0.42
N ARG A 290 8.21 2.86 -0.10
CA ARG A 290 8.49 2.17 -1.37
C ARG A 290 8.47 3.13 -2.56
N THR A 291 7.57 4.10 -2.57
CA THR A 291 7.52 5.16 -3.60
C THR A 291 8.81 5.97 -3.60
N LEU A 292 9.23 6.46 -2.44
CA LEU A 292 10.44 7.27 -2.29
C LEU A 292 11.69 6.51 -2.73
N GLU A 293 11.87 5.28 -2.24
CA GLU A 293 13.02 4.45 -2.58
C GLU A 293 13.05 4.02 -4.06
N SER A 294 11.86 3.93 -4.70
CA SER A 294 11.76 3.67 -6.15
C SER A 294 12.04 4.91 -7.00
N ALA A 295 11.70 6.10 -6.50
CA ALA A 295 11.89 7.36 -7.20
C ALA A 295 13.26 8.00 -6.95
N ALA A 296 14.02 7.51 -5.97
CA ALA A 296 15.33 8.04 -5.61
C ALA A 296 16.42 7.55 -6.58
N ASP A 297 17.27 8.49 -7.02
CA ASP A 297 18.52 8.15 -7.68
C ASP A 297 19.57 7.62 -6.68
N GLU A 298 20.78 7.31 -7.16
CA GLU A 298 21.87 6.78 -6.32
C GLU A 298 22.35 7.76 -5.22
N ASN A 299 22.09 9.04 -5.39
CA ASN A 299 22.43 10.10 -4.40
C ASN A 299 21.24 10.37 -3.45
N GLY A 300 20.13 9.67 -3.64
CA GLY A 300 18.89 9.84 -2.89
C GLY A 300 18.11 11.10 -3.25
N LYS A 301 18.34 11.67 -4.43
CA LYS A 301 17.51 12.73 -5.00
C LYS A 301 16.24 12.12 -5.58
N ILE A 302 15.09 12.65 -5.22
CA ILE A 302 13.80 12.21 -5.73
C ILE A 302 13.59 12.75 -7.13
N ILE A 303 13.34 11.84 -8.08
CA ILE A 303 13.07 12.15 -9.48
C ILE A 303 11.55 12.10 -9.72
N PRO A 304 10.92 13.19 -10.20
CA PRO A 304 9.50 13.18 -10.53
C PRO A 304 9.23 12.20 -11.66
N GLN A 305 8.30 11.30 -11.45
CA GLN A 305 7.97 10.26 -12.43
C GLN A 305 6.65 9.56 -12.11
N SER A 306 6.10 8.89 -13.12
CA SER A 306 5.04 7.89 -12.99
C SER A 306 5.54 6.58 -13.56
N ALA A 307 5.55 5.54 -12.74
CA ALA A 307 6.13 4.25 -13.12
C ALA A 307 5.53 3.10 -12.32
N ASP A 308 5.84 1.89 -12.72
CA ASP A 308 5.56 0.69 -11.93
C ASP A 308 6.77 0.34 -11.05
N THR A 309 6.50 -0.06 -9.80
CA THR A 309 7.54 -0.55 -8.90
C THR A 309 7.24 -1.97 -8.41
N GLY A 310 8.23 -2.83 -8.49
CA GLY A 310 8.29 -4.13 -7.83
C GLY A 310 9.39 -4.15 -6.76
N ILE A 311 9.71 -3.00 -6.16
CA ILE A 311 10.78 -2.93 -5.16
C ILE A 311 10.46 -3.82 -3.97
N PHE A 312 11.40 -4.68 -3.62
CA PHE A 312 11.36 -5.54 -2.45
C PHE A 312 12.46 -5.13 -1.48
N ILE A 313 12.07 -4.51 -0.38
CA ILE A 313 12.99 -4.01 0.66
C ILE A 313 13.02 -5.04 1.79
N TYR A 314 14.22 -5.56 2.09
CA TYR A 314 14.48 -6.51 3.16
C TYR A 314 15.88 -6.29 3.75
N PRO A 315 16.25 -6.89 4.88
CA PRO A 315 17.56 -6.68 5.51
C PRO A 315 18.73 -6.85 4.54
N GLY A 316 19.62 -5.85 4.51
CA GLY A 316 20.68 -5.69 3.51
C GLY A 316 20.39 -4.59 2.49
N TYR A 317 19.15 -4.11 2.38
CA TYR A 317 18.80 -2.95 1.55
C TYR A 317 19.38 -1.68 2.13
N ARG A 318 19.99 -0.84 1.27
CA ARG A 318 20.50 0.48 1.62
C ARG A 318 19.47 1.56 1.26
N PHE A 319 18.87 2.16 2.27
CA PHE A 319 17.94 3.28 2.06
C PHE A 319 18.66 4.49 1.47
N LYS A 320 18.05 5.11 0.45
CA LYS A 320 18.59 6.26 -0.29
C LYS A 320 17.92 7.56 0.13
N ALA A 321 16.63 7.50 0.43
CA ALA A 321 15.79 8.67 0.64
C ALA A 321 15.18 8.74 2.05
N VAL A 322 14.73 7.62 2.60
CA VAL A 322 13.91 7.61 3.82
C VAL A 322 14.77 7.65 5.08
N ASP A 323 14.58 8.70 5.89
CA ASP A 323 15.26 8.86 7.18
C ASP A 323 14.45 8.23 8.33
N MET A 324 13.11 8.41 8.32
CA MET A 324 12.20 7.92 9.35
C MET A 324 10.95 7.33 8.70
N LEU A 325 10.32 6.39 9.41
CA LEU A 325 9.11 5.72 8.92
C LEU A 325 8.05 5.68 10.01
N ILE A 326 6.85 6.18 9.70
CA ILE A 326 5.63 5.98 10.47
C ILE A 326 4.88 4.83 9.82
N THR A 327 4.53 3.78 10.56
CA THR A 327 3.87 2.60 10.00
C THR A 327 3.00 1.89 11.03
N ASN A 328 2.13 0.97 10.59
CA ASN A 328 1.42 0.05 11.47
C ASN A 328 2.31 -1.14 11.86
N PHE A 329 1.83 -1.98 12.78
CA PHE A 329 2.38 -3.31 13.01
C PHE A 329 1.92 -4.26 11.90
N HIS A 330 2.84 -5.08 11.39
CA HIS A 330 2.65 -5.93 10.21
C HIS A 330 2.46 -7.40 10.54
N LEU A 331 1.96 -8.17 9.57
CA LEU A 331 1.81 -9.62 9.64
C LEU A 331 3.17 -10.33 9.83
N PRO A 332 3.21 -11.44 10.60
CA PRO A 332 4.37 -12.31 10.59
C PRO A 332 4.66 -12.81 9.15
N GLU A 333 5.93 -13.02 8.85
CA GLU A 333 6.41 -13.54 7.58
C GLU A 333 6.00 -12.73 6.33
N SER A 334 5.57 -11.46 6.52
CA SER A 334 5.17 -10.58 5.41
C SER A 334 6.35 -9.78 4.85
N THR A 335 6.21 -9.31 3.62
CA THR A 335 7.19 -8.39 3.02
C THR A 335 7.32 -7.07 3.79
N LEU A 336 6.29 -6.69 4.55
CA LEU A 336 6.27 -5.44 5.30
C LEU A 336 7.08 -5.52 6.60
N ILE A 337 7.05 -6.65 7.34
CA ILE A 337 7.95 -6.82 8.49
C ILE A 337 9.41 -6.89 8.03
N MET A 338 9.67 -7.43 6.83
CA MET A 338 11.01 -7.44 6.24
C MET A 338 11.49 -6.02 5.91
N LEU A 339 10.61 -5.13 5.41
CA LEU A 339 10.92 -3.73 5.13
C LEU A 339 11.29 -2.97 6.42
N VAL A 340 10.49 -3.07 7.47
CA VAL A 340 10.80 -2.39 8.75
C VAL A 340 12.06 -2.98 9.40
N SER A 341 12.31 -4.27 9.21
CA SER A 341 13.54 -4.95 9.64
C SER A 341 14.77 -4.49 8.86
N ALA A 342 14.60 -4.12 7.59
CA ALA A 342 15.68 -3.52 6.80
C ALA A 342 16.06 -2.13 7.33
N LEU A 343 15.06 -1.35 7.80
CA LEU A 343 15.28 0.01 8.29
C LEU A 343 15.89 0.06 9.70
N ALA A 344 15.42 -0.80 10.63
CA ALA A 344 15.79 -0.73 12.05
C ALA A 344 16.74 -1.85 12.52
N GLY A 345 16.91 -2.89 11.68
CA GLY A 345 17.59 -4.13 12.04
C GLY A 345 16.58 -5.20 12.50
N LYS A 346 16.78 -6.44 12.00
CA LYS A 346 15.84 -7.55 12.22
C LYS A 346 15.62 -7.83 13.72
N ASP A 347 16.71 -8.01 14.46
CA ASP A 347 16.61 -8.42 15.86
C ASP A 347 15.89 -7.37 16.72
N PHE A 348 16.16 -6.09 16.49
CA PHE A 348 15.48 -4.99 17.18
C PHE A 348 13.98 -4.91 16.82
N ILE A 349 13.60 -5.14 15.57
CA ILE A 349 12.19 -5.22 15.17
C ILE A 349 11.51 -6.41 15.83
N MET A 350 12.13 -7.58 15.85
CA MET A 350 11.54 -8.77 16.48
C MET A 350 11.37 -8.57 18.01
N GLU A 351 12.32 -7.90 18.68
CA GLU A 351 12.19 -7.49 20.08
C GLU A 351 11.03 -6.51 20.26
N ALA A 352 10.92 -5.47 19.40
CA ALA A 352 9.83 -4.49 19.45
C ALA A 352 8.45 -5.16 19.27
N TYR A 353 8.34 -6.13 18.34
CA TYR A 353 7.09 -6.86 18.12
C TYR A 353 6.71 -7.76 19.31
N LYS A 354 7.69 -8.43 19.92
CA LYS A 354 7.49 -9.17 21.16
C LYS A 354 6.95 -8.25 22.26
N LYS A 355 7.59 -7.08 22.43
CA LYS A 355 7.15 -6.07 23.40
C LYS A 355 5.75 -5.54 23.10
N ALA A 356 5.43 -5.33 21.81
CA ALA A 356 4.10 -4.88 21.41
C ALA A 356 3.01 -5.90 21.78
N ILE A 357 3.28 -7.20 21.63
CA ILE A 357 2.35 -8.27 22.04
C ILE A 357 2.19 -8.30 23.57
N GLU A 358 3.29 -8.25 24.32
CA GLU A 358 3.27 -8.21 25.80
C GLU A 358 2.47 -7.02 26.32
N GLU A 359 2.63 -5.85 25.69
CA GLU A 359 1.96 -4.59 26.04
C GLU A 359 0.56 -4.46 25.38
N LYS A 360 0.09 -5.50 24.68
CA LYS A 360 -1.25 -5.56 24.04
C LYS A 360 -1.50 -4.44 23.04
N TYR A 361 -0.51 -4.08 22.23
CA TYR A 361 -0.73 -3.23 21.08
C TYR A 361 -1.67 -3.92 20.10
N LYS A 362 -2.44 -3.12 19.36
CA LYS A 362 -3.29 -3.59 18.27
C LYS A 362 -2.53 -3.60 16.95
N PHE A 363 -2.77 -4.62 16.16
CA PHE A 363 -2.03 -4.90 14.93
C PHE A 363 -2.87 -4.61 13.68
N PHE A 364 -2.19 -4.38 12.57
CA PHE A 364 -2.66 -4.22 11.19
C PHE A 364 -3.39 -2.89 10.94
N SER A 365 -4.29 -2.86 9.92
CA SER A 365 -4.85 -1.65 9.31
C SER A 365 -5.46 -0.66 10.28
N PHE A 366 -6.21 -1.14 11.26
CA PHE A 366 -6.86 -0.33 12.30
C PHE A 366 -6.14 -0.39 13.64
N GLY A 367 -4.99 -1.03 13.67
CA GLY A 367 -4.19 -1.16 14.88
C GLY A 367 -3.43 0.10 15.23
N ASP A 368 -2.44 -0.08 16.10
CA ASP A 368 -1.55 0.98 16.58
C ASP A 368 -0.41 1.28 15.60
N ALA A 369 0.35 2.32 15.90
CA ALA A 369 1.42 2.81 15.05
C ALA A 369 2.80 2.58 15.64
N MET A 370 3.81 2.52 14.76
CA MET A 370 5.23 2.65 15.08
C MET A 370 5.81 3.87 14.41
N LEU A 371 6.74 4.55 15.10
CA LEU A 371 7.69 5.49 14.53
C LEU A 371 9.08 4.87 14.60
N ILE A 372 9.73 4.66 13.47
CA ILE A 372 11.13 4.20 13.38
C ILE A 372 11.99 5.40 13.01
N ARG A 373 12.88 5.82 13.94
CA ARG A 373 13.73 7.00 13.80
C ARG A 373 15.23 6.69 13.97
#